data_3c514c7978a8a3adf5f4e7707d2f2db2
#
_entry.id   3c514c7978a8a3adf5f4e7707d2f2db2
#
_cell.length_a   1.000
_cell.length_b   1.000
_cell.length_c   1.000
_cell.angle_alpha   90.00
_cell.angle_beta   90.00
_cell.angle_gamma   90.00
#
_symmetry.space_group_name_H-M   'P 1'
#
loop_
_entity.id
_entity.type
_entity.pdbx_description
1 polymer ?
#
loop_
_entity_poly.entity_id
_entity_poly.type
_entity_poly.pdbx_seq_one_letter_code
_entity_poly.pdbx_strand_id
1 'polypeptide(L)'
;MAPPTWRHLAFVSDLHLGPEAPATTAGFLRWLGAEAWAADGLFILGDLFEAWVGDDLLDTGPPDAHHQVCAALAAYAADGHAVHVMHGNRDFLLQQGFAHRCNASLLPDPCVLDLGGQRIVLTHGDALCTSDAPYLQWRALCRGAEWQARFLTQPLPARIEQAAAMRAQSRASQSRMDTWSDADPFEAARWLQAANSRWMIHGHTHRPREHWDHGQLRQVLSDWDLDAPAGGASHRAQALWLHAGSMELAAERCPGACIHR
;
A
#
# COMPACT_ATOMS: atom_id res chain seq x y z
N MET A 1 -18.24 17.85 5.07
CA MET A 1 -17.76 18.22 3.72
C MET A 1 -18.40 17.28 2.72
N ALA A 2 -19.04 17.79 1.68
CA ALA A 2 -19.46 16.94 0.58
C ALA A 2 -18.19 16.28 -0.01
N PRO A 3 -18.18 14.97 -0.32
CA PRO A 3 -17.04 14.35 -0.96
C PRO A 3 -16.79 15.09 -2.28
N PRO A 4 -15.51 15.32 -2.63
CA PRO A 4 -15.18 15.80 -3.95
C PRO A 4 -15.82 14.84 -4.97
N THR A 5 -16.29 15.37 -6.09
CA THR A 5 -16.87 14.56 -7.18
C THR A 5 -15.73 13.89 -7.95
N TRP A 6 -15.04 12.95 -7.31
CA TRP A 6 -14.01 12.17 -7.96
C TRP A 6 -14.59 11.34 -9.10
N ARG A 7 -13.90 11.35 -10.22
CA ARG A 7 -14.25 10.57 -11.41
C ARG A 7 -13.22 9.49 -11.73
N HIS A 8 -11.96 9.75 -11.39
CA HIS A 8 -10.86 8.86 -11.70
C HIS A 8 -10.02 8.68 -10.44
N LEU A 9 -9.93 7.44 -9.97
CA LEU A 9 -9.12 7.10 -8.81
C LEU A 9 -8.09 6.03 -9.21
N ALA A 10 -6.86 6.21 -8.75
CA ALA A 10 -5.79 5.22 -8.92
C ALA A 10 -5.49 4.53 -7.58
N PHE A 11 -5.33 3.20 -7.62
CA PHE A 11 -4.99 2.38 -6.46
C PHE A 11 -3.72 1.59 -6.75
N VAL A 12 -2.78 1.66 -5.82
CA VAL A 12 -1.53 0.89 -5.81
C VAL A 12 -1.28 0.35 -4.41
N SER A 13 -0.46 -0.68 -4.28
CA SER A 13 0.04 -1.20 -3.02
C SER A 13 1.34 -1.95 -3.23
N ASP A 14 2.00 -2.34 -2.14
CA ASP A 14 3.16 -3.23 -2.17
C ASP A 14 4.25 -2.73 -3.13
N LEU A 15 4.53 -1.42 -3.03
CA LEU A 15 5.54 -0.73 -3.85
C LEU A 15 6.95 -1.00 -3.34
N HIS A 16 7.11 -1.21 -2.04
CA HIS A 16 8.38 -1.52 -1.37
C HIS A 16 9.53 -0.60 -1.75
N LEU A 17 9.24 0.70 -1.88
CA LEU A 17 10.21 1.71 -2.30
C LEU A 17 11.30 1.89 -1.26
N GLY A 18 12.51 2.13 -1.72
CA GLY A 18 13.65 2.33 -0.87
C GLY A 18 14.98 2.23 -1.61
N PRO A 19 16.10 2.39 -0.91
CA PRO A 19 17.43 2.29 -1.51
C PRO A 19 17.73 0.94 -2.15
N GLU A 20 17.08 -0.12 -1.67
CA GLU A 20 17.25 -1.49 -2.17
C GLU A 20 16.46 -1.77 -3.46
N ALA A 21 15.52 -0.91 -3.84
CA ALA A 21 14.66 -1.05 -5.01
C ALA A 21 14.74 0.19 -5.93
N PRO A 22 15.92 0.52 -6.48
CA PRO A 22 16.12 1.76 -7.24
C PRO A 22 15.34 1.81 -8.55
N ALA A 23 15.19 0.69 -9.27
CA ALA A 23 14.44 0.65 -10.52
C ALA A 23 12.94 0.79 -10.27
N THR A 24 12.41 0.15 -9.23
CA THR A 24 11.01 0.26 -8.80
C THR A 24 10.72 1.68 -8.33
N THR A 25 11.60 2.27 -7.49
CA THR A 25 11.46 3.66 -7.05
C THR A 25 11.43 4.62 -8.23
N ALA A 26 12.37 4.50 -9.17
CA ALA A 26 12.40 5.34 -10.36
C ALA A 26 11.15 5.11 -11.25
N GLY A 27 10.66 3.88 -11.35
CA GLY A 27 9.42 3.53 -12.05
C GLY A 27 8.21 4.21 -11.45
N PHE A 28 8.06 4.14 -10.13
CA PHE A 28 6.98 4.80 -9.42
C PHE A 28 7.02 6.33 -9.59
N LEU A 29 8.19 6.95 -9.45
CA LEU A 29 8.34 8.40 -9.62
C LEU A 29 7.97 8.86 -11.03
N ARG A 30 8.35 8.10 -12.06
CA ARG A 30 7.94 8.40 -13.45
C ARG A 30 6.44 8.29 -13.63
N TRP A 31 5.84 7.18 -13.16
CA TRP A 31 4.40 6.95 -13.23
C TRP A 31 3.62 8.03 -12.48
N LEU A 32 4.06 8.38 -11.27
CA LEU A 32 3.45 9.44 -10.47
C LEU A 32 3.52 10.80 -11.16
N GLY A 33 4.62 11.09 -11.86
CA GLY A 33 4.82 12.35 -12.60
C GLY A 33 4.16 12.40 -13.99
N ALA A 34 3.53 11.32 -14.42
CA ALA A 34 2.92 11.22 -15.76
C ALA A 34 1.50 10.63 -15.69
N GLU A 35 1.36 9.31 -15.73
CA GLU A 35 0.06 8.64 -15.87
C GLU A 35 -0.87 8.89 -14.68
N ALA A 36 -0.33 8.92 -13.45
CA ALA A 36 -1.12 9.16 -12.24
C ALA A 36 -1.81 10.53 -12.21
N TRP A 37 -1.35 11.50 -13.00
CA TRP A 37 -1.95 12.83 -13.12
C TRP A 37 -3.37 12.81 -13.71
N ALA A 38 -3.78 11.71 -14.33
CA ALA A 38 -5.14 11.52 -14.78
C ALA A 38 -6.12 11.18 -13.64
N ALA A 39 -5.63 10.88 -12.43
CA ALA A 39 -6.46 10.57 -11.27
C ALA A 39 -6.79 11.81 -10.46
N ASP A 40 -8.03 11.92 -10.00
CA ASP A 40 -8.45 12.92 -9.00
C ASP A 40 -7.87 12.59 -7.60
N GLY A 41 -7.60 11.30 -7.36
CA GLY A 41 -7.03 10.81 -6.11
C GLY A 41 -6.23 9.53 -6.28
N LEU A 42 -5.12 9.45 -5.56
CA LEU A 42 -4.25 8.30 -5.45
C LEU A 42 -4.44 7.63 -4.08
N PHE A 43 -4.70 6.33 -4.09
CA PHE A 43 -4.81 5.48 -2.91
C PHE A 43 -3.67 4.48 -2.88
N ILE A 44 -2.81 4.57 -1.86
CA ILE A 44 -1.71 3.65 -1.61
C ILE A 44 -2.11 2.76 -0.45
N LEU A 45 -2.45 1.49 -0.75
CA LEU A 45 -3.03 0.57 0.23
C LEU A 45 -1.96 -0.25 0.97
N GLY A 46 -0.97 0.43 1.53
CA GLY A 46 0.09 -0.14 2.35
C GLY A 46 1.34 -0.56 1.60
N ASP A 47 2.40 -0.75 2.35
CA ASP A 47 3.73 -1.13 1.87
C ASP A 47 4.24 -0.19 0.75
N LEU A 48 4.05 1.13 0.96
CA LEU A 48 4.67 2.16 0.14
C LEU A 48 6.20 2.04 0.19
N PHE A 49 6.74 1.84 1.40
CA PHE A 49 8.17 1.67 1.62
C PHE A 49 8.50 0.24 2.09
N GLU A 50 9.68 -0.26 1.70
CA GLU A 50 10.20 -1.55 2.18
C GLU A 50 10.41 -1.55 3.70
N ALA A 51 10.71 -0.40 4.30
CA ALA A 51 10.75 -0.18 5.73
C ALA A 51 10.53 1.28 6.08
N TRP A 52 9.76 1.54 7.13
CA TRP A 52 9.63 2.84 7.74
C TRP A 52 9.81 2.71 9.25
N VAL A 53 10.78 3.40 9.80
CA VAL A 53 11.18 3.23 11.21
C VAL A 53 10.87 4.46 12.07
N GLY A 54 10.12 5.42 11.52
CA GLY A 54 9.68 6.66 12.15
C GLY A 54 9.91 7.86 11.24
N ASP A 55 9.11 8.90 11.41
CA ASP A 55 9.08 10.07 10.52
C ASP A 55 10.37 10.91 10.58
N ASP A 56 11.13 10.80 11.67
CA ASP A 56 12.45 11.41 11.86
C ASP A 56 13.54 10.82 10.91
N LEU A 57 13.22 9.74 10.19
CA LEU A 57 14.05 9.26 9.09
C LEU A 57 14.28 10.35 8.04
N LEU A 58 13.30 11.22 7.83
CA LEU A 58 13.38 12.34 6.88
C LEU A 58 14.12 13.57 7.42
N ASP A 59 14.56 13.55 8.69
CA ASP A 59 15.28 14.66 9.30
C ASP A 59 16.79 14.45 9.33
N THR A 60 17.26 13.26 8.94
CA THR A 60 18.64 12.82 9.14
C THR A 60 19.28 12.29 7.86
N GLY A 61 20.56 12.54 7.69
CA GLY A 61 21.34 12.04 6.56
C GLY A 61 21.11 12.82 5.24
N PRO A 62 21.80 12.40 4.17
CA PRO A 62 21.57 12.96 2.83
C PRO A 62 20.21 12.48 2.28
N PRO A 63 19.57 13.29 1.40
CA PRO A 63 18.34 12.87 0.75
C PRO A 63 18.50 11.54 0.00
N ASP A 64 17.61 10.59 0.29
CA ASP A 64 17.56 9.27 -0.30
C ASP A 64 16.22 9.01 -1.05
N ALA A 65 15.94 7.76 -1.37
CA ALA A 65 14.70 7.36 -2.02
C ALA A 65 13.43 7.76 -1.24
N HIS A 66 13.45 7.71 0.11
CA HIS A 66 12.32 8.12 0.94
C HIS A 66 12.02 9.61 0.76
N HIS A 67 13.05 10.45 0.77
CA HIS A 67 12.91 11.90 0.54
C HIS A 67 12.38 12.21 -0.87
N GLN A 68 12.88 11.50 -1.90
CA GLN A 68 12.43 11.68 -3.28
C GLN A 68 10.95 11.34 -3.44
N VAL A 69 10.51 10.21 -2.86
CA VAL A 69 9.12 9.77 -2.89
C VAL A 69 8.21 10.75 -2.16
N CYS A 70 8.60 11.18 -0.95
CA CYS A 70 7.82 12.17 -0.18
C CYS A 70 7.70 13.50 -0.92
N ALA A 71 8.79 13.98 -1.54
CA ALA A 71 8.77 15.21 -2.33
C ALA A 71 7.86 15.09 -3.57
N ALA A 72 7.88 13.95 -4.24
CA ALA A 72 7.04 13.70 -5.41
C ALA A 72 5.55 13.62 -5.04
N LEU A 73 5.21 12.94 -3.93
CA LEU A 73 3.83 12.91 -3.42
C LEU A 73 3.34 14.30 -3.02
N ALA A 74 4.21 15.10 -2.36
CA ALA A 74 3.89 16.47 -2.00
C ALA A 74 3.63 17.34 -3.22
N ALA A 75 4.45 17.21 -4.28
CA ALA A 75 4.26 17.93 -5.54
C ALA A 75 2.94 17.54 -6.22
N TYR A 76 2.65 16.23 -6.29
CA TYR A 76 1.40 15.70 -6.82
C TYR A 76 0.18 16.26 -6.06
N ALA A 77 0.24 16.26 -4.73
CA ALA A 77 -0.84 16.81 -3.90
C ALA A 77 -0.97 18.34 -4.02
N ALA A 78 0.15 19.07 -4.20
CA ALA A 78 0.13 20.52 -4.37
C ALA A 78 -0.53 20.97 -5.69
N ASP A 79 -0.55 20.10 -6.71
CA ASP A 79 -1.24 20.33 -7.98
C ASP A 79 -2.76 20.02 -7.91
N GLY A 80 -3.27 19.65 -6.73
CA GLY A 80 -4.70 19.49 -6.46
C GLY A 80 -5.20 18.05 -6.42
N HIS A 81 -4.32 17.07 -6.58
CA HIS A 81 -4.67 15.65 -6.48
C HIS A 81 -4.73 15.19 -5.01
N ALA A 82 -5.73 14.39 -4.66
CA ALA A 82 -5.79 13.81 -3.32
C ALA A 82 -4.80 12.65 -3.17
N VAL A 83 -4.07 12.59 -2.05
CA VAL A 83 -3.18 11.48 -1.71
C VAL A 83 -3.65 10.82 -0.42
N HIS A 84 -3.96 9.54 -0.50
CA HIS A 84 -4.39 8.73 0.63
C HIS A 84 -3.45 7.54 0.81
N VAL A 85 -2.91 7.38 2.01
CA VAL A 85 -1.96 6.31 2.32
C VAL A 85 -2.49 5.48 3.48
N MET A 86 -2.50 4.18 3.32
CA MET A 86 -2.82 3.21 4.36
C MET A 86 -1.54 2.54 4.83
N HIS A 87 -1.47 2.16 6.08
CA HIS A 87 -0.36 1.40 6.60
C HIS A 87 -0.34 -0.04 6.06
N GLY A 88 0.81 -0.48 5.56
CA GLY A 88 1.11 -1.90 5.36
C GLY A 88 1.81 -2.55 6.55
N ASN A 89 2.37 -3.72 6.33
CA ASN A 89 3.15 -4.42 7.35
C ASN A 89 4.64 -4.01 7.36
N ARG A 90 5.09 -3.25 6.38
CA ARG A 90 6.45 -2.73 6.26
C ARG A 90 6.59 -1.30 6.78
N ASP A 91 5.53 -0.53 6.68
CA ASP A 91 5.54 0.91 6.91
C ASP A 91 4.48 1.39 7.92
N PHE A 92 4.08 0.52 8.86
CA PHE A 92 3.06 0.81 9.88
C PHE A 92 3.47 1.91 10.89
N LEU A 93 4.69 2.41 10.83
CA LEU A 93 5.19 3.53 11.63
C LEU A 93 5.13 4.88 10.89
N LEU A 94 4.50 4.95 9.72
CA LEU A 94 4.13 6.21 9.08
C LEU A 94 3.19 6.98 10.02
N GLN A 95 3.52 8.24 10.33
CA GLN A 95 2.75 9.07 11.24
C GLN A 95 2.40 10.43 10.61
N GLN A 96 1.93 11.35 11.42
CA GLN A 96 1.50 12.68 10.96
C GLN A 96 2.65 13.51 10.38
N GLY A 97 3.89 13.28 10.79
CA GLY A 97 5.07 13.92 10.19
C GLY A 97 5.21 13.59 8.71
N PHE A 98 5.09 12.29 8.35
CA PHE A 98 5.03 11.84 6.96
C PHE A 98 3.82 12.45 6.23
N ALA A 99 2.62 12.35 6.84
CA ALA A 99 1.40 12.86 6.22
C ALA A 99 1.49 14.35 5.88
N HIS A 100 2.02 15.16 6.79
CA HIS A 100 2.24 16.59 6.56
C HIS A 100 3.27 16.87 5.45
N ARG A 101 4.38 16.12 5.44
CA ARG A 101 5.44 16.29 4.42
C ARG A 101 4.98 15.94 3.02
N CYS A 102 4.11 14.93 2.90
CA CYS A 102 3.57 14.47 1.62
C CYS A 102 2.25 15.15 1.24
N ASN A 103 1.70 16.01 2.10
CA ASN A 103 0.33 16.53 1.99
C ASN A 103 -0.69 15.39 1.75
N ALA A 104 -0.51 14.30 2.48
CA ALA A 104 -1.30 13.07 2.36
C ALA A 104 -2.24 12.88 3.56
N SER A 105 -3.28 12.08 3.38
CA SER A 105 -4.17 11.63 4.44
C SER A 105 -3.88 10.18 4.80
N LEU A 106 -3.59 9.87 6.07
CA LEU A 106 -3.48 8.50 6.53
C LEU A 106 -4.87 7.88 6.70
N LEU A 107 -5.08 6.72 6.09
CA LEU A 107 -6.32 5.97 6.16
C LEU A 107 -6.27 4.93 7.28
N PRO A 108 -7.37 4.71 8.02
CA PRO A 108 -7.50 3.53 8.86
C PRO A 108 -7.55 2.26 8.01
N ASP A 109 -7.14 1.13 8.60
CA ASP A 109 -7.16 -0.19 7.97
C ASP A 109 -8.04 -1.15 8.81
N PRO A 110 -9.21 -1.60 8.30
CA PRO A 110 -9.83 -1.23 7.02
C PRO A 110 -10.56 0.12 7.04
N CYS A 111 -10.88 0.65 5.85
CA CYS A 111 -11.81 1.75 5.70
C CYS A 111 -12.82 1.51 4.56
N VAL A 112 -13.84 2.36 4.48
CA VAL A 112 -14.85 2.30 3.41
C VAL A 112 -14.79 3.57 2.59
N LEU A 113 -14.55 3.42 1.31
CA LEU A 113 -14.71 4.47 0.31
C LEU A 113 -16.16 4.42 -0.20
N ASP A 114 -16.85 5.55 -0.18
CA ASP A 114 -18.14 5.73 -0.86
C ASP A 114 -17.89 6.53 -2.14
N LEU A 115 -18.08 5.92 -3.27
CA LEU A 115 -17.88 6.53 -4.59
C LEU A 115 -19.16 6.39 -5.40
N GLY A 116 -19.91 7.49 -5.54
CA GLY A 116 -21.17 7.49 -6.28
C GLY A 116 -22.25 6.56 -5.73
N GLY A 117 -22.27 6.35 -4.40
CA GLY A 117 -23.20 5.43 -3.72
C GLY A 117 -22.73 3.96 -3.73
N GLN A 118 -21.61 3.66 -4.37
CA GLN A 118 -20.93 2.36 -4.28
C GLN A 118 -19.98 2.37 -3.08
N ARG A 119 -20.20 1.44 -2.16
CA ARG A 119 -19.33 1.25 -0.99
C ARG A 119 -18.26 0.23 -1.33
N ILE A 120 -16.99 0.60 -1.14
CA ILE A 120 -15.82 -0.22 -1.43
C ILE A 120 -15.01 -0.34 -0.15
N VAL A 121 -14.76 -1.55 0.32
CA VAL A 121 -13.85 -1.81 1.44
C VAL A 121 -12.42 -1.72 0.92
N LEU A 122 -11.62 -0.84 1.54
CA LEU A 122 -10.19 -0.73 1.29
C LEU A 122 -9.44 -1.30 2.50
N THR A 123 -8.44 -2.12 2.26
CA THR A 123 -7.56 -2.66 3.29
C THR A 123 -6.19 -2.97 2.69
N HIS A 124 -5.14 -2.98 3.50
CA HIS A 124 -3.86 -3.54 3.04
C HIS A 124 -4.01 -5.04 2.73
N GLY A 125 -4.71 -5.80 3.57
CA GLY A 125 -5.02 -7.21 3.33
C GLY A 125 -4.27 -8.18 4.26
N ASP A 126 -3.26 -7.73 4.98
CA ASP A 126 -2.47 -8.55 5.90
C ASP A 126 -3.32 -9.16 7.04
N ALA A 127 -4.33 -8.44 7.51
CA ALA A 127 -5.26 -8.92 8.53
C ALA A 127 -6.22 -10.01 8.02
N LEU A 128 -6.37 -10.16 6.71
CA LEU A 128 -7.18 -11.23 6.10
C LEU A 128 -6.45 -12.57 6.05
N CYS A 129 -5.13 -12.61 6.27
CA CYS A 129 -4.32 -13.82 6.25
C CYS A 129 -4.44 -14.60 7.57
N THR A 130 -5.65 -15.10 7.88
CA THR A 130 -6.00 -15.66 9.19
C THR A 130 -5.25 -16.94 9.54
N SER A 131 -4.66 -17.63 8.58
CA SER A 131 -3.84 -18.82 8.80
C SER A 131 -2.46 -18.52 9.41
N ASP A 132 -1.96 -17.27 9.33
CA ASP A 132 -0.69 -16.86 9.93
C ASP A 132 -0.92 -16.26 11.34
N ALA A 133 -1.28 -17.10 12.28
CA ALA A 133 -1.54 -16.67 13.66
C ALA A 133 -0.33 -15.99 14.34
N PRO A 134 0.93 -16.43 14.15
CA PRO A 134 2.09 -15.73 14.68
C PRO A 134 2.22 -14.31 14.13
N TYR A 135 2.00 -14.11 12.83
CA TYR A 135 2.01 -12.80 12.24
C TYR A 135 0.90 -11.89 12.81
N LEU A 136 -0.32 -12.39 12.93
CA LEU A 136 -1.44 -11.61 13.48
C LEU A 136 -1.21 -11.17 14.93
N GLN A 137 -0.57 -12.01 15.74
CA GLN A 137 -0.15 -11.64 17.10
C GLN A 137 0.91 -10.52 17.07
N TRP A 138 1.89 -10.64 16.20
CA TRP A 138 2.89 -9.59 15.99
C TRP A 138 2.25 -8.29 15.50
N ARG A 139 1.36 -8.36 14.52
CA ARG A 139 0.61 -7.22 13.99
C ARG A 139 -0.14 -6.48 15.10
N ALA A 140 -0.87 -7.21 15.93
CA ALA A 140 -1.62 -6.62 17.05
C ALA A 140 -0.69 -5.93 18.06
N LEU A 141 0.48 -6.50 18.34
CA LEU A 141 1.47 -5.94 19.24
C LEU A 141 2.11 -4.67 18.66
N CYS A 142 2.67 -4.73 17.45
CA CYS A 142 3.47 -3.64 16.88
C CYS A 142 2.63 -2.43 16.43
N ARG A 143 1.34 -2.63 16.16
CA ARG A 143 0.39 -1.53 15.91
C ARG A 143 -0.17 -0.91 17.19
N GLY A 144 0.14 -1.47 18.36
CA GLY A 144 -0.22 -0.89 19.66
C GLY A 144 0.57 0.38 19.98
N ALA A 145 -0.12 1.40 20.51
CA ALA A 145 0.48 2.71 20.81
C ALA A 145 1.67 2.61 21.77
N GLU A 146 1.59 1.73 22.78
CA GLU A 146 2.66 1.54 23.76
C GLU A 146 3.93 0.96 23.10
N TRP A 147 3.80 -0.05 22.23
CA TRP A 147 4.93 -0.62 21.52
C TRP A 147 5.57 0.42 20.59
N GLN A 148 4.75 1.15 19.82
CA GLN A 148 5.24 2.19 18.90
C GLN A 148 5.96 3.31 19.65
N ALA A 149 5.38 3.81 20.76
CA ALA A 149 6.01 4.84 21.56
C ALA A 149 7.39 4.38 22.07
N ARG A 150 7.47 3.17 22.63
CA ARG A 150 8.74 2.59 23.09
C ARG A 150 9.75 2.37 21.97
N PHE A 151 9.32 1.90 20.82
CA PHE A 151 10.20 1.69 19.66
C PHE A 151 10.78 3.02 19.18
N LEU A 152 9.96 4.06 19.05
CA LEU A 152 10.35 5.37 18.54
C LEU A 152 11.24 6.18 19.50
N THR A 153 11.32 5.83 20.79
CA THR A 153 12.29 6.44 21.72
C THR A 153 13.73 5.96 21.48
N GLN A 154 13.93 4.88 20.74
CA GLN A 154 15.27 4.38 20.43
C GLN A 154 15.96 5.26 19.37
N PRO A 155 17.31 5.36 19.40
CA PRO A 155 18.06 6.03 18.36
C PRO A 155 17.74 5.46 16.96
N LEU A 156 17.65 6.33 15.94
CA LEU A 156 17.33 5.94 14.57
C LEU A 156 18.20 4.79 14.03
N PRO A 157 19.54 4.75 14.22
CA PRO A 157 20.35 3.63 13.74
C PRO A 157 19.95 2.28 14.35
N ALA A 158 19.59 2.25 15.65
CA ALA A 158 19.14 1.03 16.30
C ALA A 158 17.79 0.54 15.75
N ARG A 159 16.87 1.46 15.44
CA ARG A 159 15.59 1.13 14.79
C ARG A 159 15.76 0.58 13.39
N ILE A 160 16.68 1.14 12.61
CA ILE A 160 17.03 0.64 11.27
C ILE A 160 17.58 -0.79 11.35
N GLU A 161 18.51 -1.04 12.26
CA GLU A 161 19.09 -2.38 12.47
C GLU A 161 18.02 -3.39 12.89
N GLN A 162 17.16 -3.04 13.84
CA GLN A 162 16.06 -3.91 14.27
C GLN A 162 15.09 -4.21 13.14
N ALA A 163 14.69 -3.21 12.36
CA ALA A 163 13.82 -3.41 11.21
C ALA A 163 14.46 -4.34 10.17
N ALA A 164 15.76 -4.19 9.89
CA ALA A 164 16.49 -5.07 8.99
C ALA A 164 16.53 -6.52 9.49
N ALA A 165 16.75 -6.71 10.80
CA ALA A 165 16.74 -8.04 11.42
C ALA A 165 15.35 -8.70 11.34
N MET A 166 14.28 -7.97 11.64
CA MET A 166 12.90 -8.46 11.54
C MET A 166 12.55 -8.86 10.10
N ARG A 167 12.97 -8.07 9.09
CA ARG A 167 12.77 -8.39 7.67
C ARG A 167 13.51 -9.65 7.26
N ALA A 168 14.77 -9.82 7.69
CA ALA A 168 15.55 -11.01 7.43
C ALA A 168 14.89 -12.26 8.03
N GLN A 169 14.38 -12.17 9.26
CA GLN A 169 13.66 -13.25 9.92
C GLN A 169 12.36 -13.60 9.20
N SER A 170 11.58 -12.58 8.77
CA SER A 170 10.34 -12.79 8.00
C SER A 170 10.62 -13.52 6.69
N ARG A 171 11.63 -13.08 5.91
CA ARG A 171 12.05 -13.78 4.67
C ARG A 171 12.48 -15.21 4.92
N ALA A 172 13.26 -15.46 5.97
CA ALA A 172 13.70 -16.82 6.33
C ALA A 172 12.53 -17.72 6.77
N SER A 173 11.50 -17.16 7.40
CA SER A 173 10.28 -17.89 7.77
C SER A 173 9.44 -18.22 6.54
N GLN A 174 9.25 -17.27 5.65
CA GLN A 174 8.52 -17.44 4.40
C GLN A 174 9.15 -18.48 3.48
N SER A 175 10.49 -18.50 3.37
CA SER A 175 11.20 -19.51 2.54
C SER A 175 11.06 -20.95 3.05
N ARG A 176 10.63 -21.16 4.29
CA ARG A 176 10.39 -22.47 4.91
C ARG A 176 8.94 -22.92 4.85
N MET A 177 8.03 -22.03 4.45
CA MET A 177 6.60 -22.37 4.34
C MET A 177 6.32 -22.90 2.93
N ASP A 178 5.79 -24.12 2.83
CA ASP A 178 5.38 -24.71 1.55
C ASP A 178 4.23 -23.98 0.86
N THR A 179 3.48 -23.17 1.62
CA THR A 179 2.36 -22.36 1.12
C THR A 179 2.36 -20.99 1.78
N TRP A 180 2.32 -19.95 0.96
CA TRP A 180 2.09 -18.59 1.42
C TRP A 180 0.65 -18.46 1.92
N SER A 181 0.48 -17.82 3.07
CA SER A 181 -0.84 -17.44 3.56
C SER A 181 -1.54 -16.54 2.53
N ASP A 182 -2.76 -16.87 2.16
CA ASP A 182 -3.61 -16.04 1.30
C ASP A 182 -4.74 -15.42 2.13
N ALA A 183 -5.40 -14.42 1.58
CA ALA A 183 -6.55 -13.81 2.22
C ALA A 183 -7.67 -14.83 2.39
N ASP A 184 -8.16 -14.98 3.62
CA ASP A 184 -9.27 -15.86 3.97
C ASP A 184 -10.56 -15.33 3.35
N PRO A 185 -11.23 -16.09 2.45
CA PRO A 185 -12.43 -15.63 1.80
C PRO A 185 -13.62 -15.45 2.76
N PHE A 186 -13.68 -16.22 3.85
CA PHE A 186 -14.74 -16.08 4.84
C PHE A 186 -14.56 -14.81 5.67
N GLU A 187 -13.31 -14.48 6.04
CA GLU A 187 -13.03 -13.24 6.75
C GLU A 187 -13.29 -12.03 5.85
N ALA A 188 -12.88 -12.08 4.57
CA ALA A 188 -13.19 -11.05 3.60
C ALA A 188 -14.72 -10.85 3.43
N ALA A 189 -15.48 -11.92 3.32
CA ALA A 189 -16.94 -11.87 3.24
C ALA A 189 -17.57 -11.25 4.49
N ARG A 190 -17.05 -11.58 5.67
CA ARG A 190 -17.49 -11.00 6.96
C ARG A 190 -17.27 -9.48 6.98
N TRP A 191 -16.12 -9.00 6.51
CA TRP A 191 -15.82 -7.56 6.45
C TRP A 191 -16.72 -6.85 5.44
N LEU A 192 -16.93 -7.45 4.28
CA LEU A 192 -17.85 -6.91 3.27
C LEU A 192 -19.28 -6.79 3.80
N GLN A 193 -19.77 -7.81 4.49
CA GLN A 193 -21.08 -7.78 5.14
C GLN A 193 -21.18 -6.68 6.21
N ALA A 194 -20.18 -6.59 7.09
CA ALA A 194 -20.13 -5.56 8.15
C ALA A 194 -20.10 -4.13 7.58
N ALA A 195 -19.44 -3.94 6.45
CA ALA A 195 -19.39 -2.67 5.73
C ALA A 195 -20.62 -2.38 4.87
N ASN A 196 -21.59 -3.31 4.76
CA ASN A 196 -22.65 -3.26 3.75
C ASN A 196 -22.11 -2.96 2.35
N SER A 197 -21.08 -3.71 1.96
CA SER A 197 -20.36 -3.59 0.69
C SER A 197 -20.35 -4.91 -0.05
N ARG A 198 -20.19 -4.85 -1.37
CA ARG A 198 -19.95 -6.02 -2.22
C ARG A 198 -18.59 -5.97 -2.92
N TRP A 199 -17.79 -4.96 -2.62
CA TRP A 199 -16.52 -4.74 -3.30
C TRP A 199 -15.41 -4.46 -2.29
N MET A 200 -14.30 -5.17 -2.43
CA MET A 200 -13.08 -4.99 -1.64
C MET A 200 -11.88 -4.84 -2.56
N ILE A 201 -10.99 -3.91 -2.21
CA ILE A 201 -9.68 -3.75 -2.86
C ILE A 201 -8.61 -3.90 -1.78
N HIS A 202 -7.60 -4.73 -2.04
CA HIS A 202 -6.49 -4.93 -1.13
C HIS A 202 -5.20 -5.33 -1.85
N GLY A 203 -4.06 -5.27 -1.15
CA GLY A 203 -2.74 -5.70 -1.57
C GLY A 203 -2.23 -6.94 -0.82
N HIS A 204 -1.01 -6.85 -0.32
CA HIS A 204 -0.31 -7.76 0.59
C HIS A 204 0.04 -9.14 0.04
N THR A 205 -0.87 -9.82 -0.64
CA THR A 205 -0.63 -11.21 -1.06
C THR A 205 0.23 -11.32 -2.31
N HIS A 206 0.52 -10.24 -3.01
CA HIS A 206 1.27 -10.18 -4.27
C HIS A 206 0.72 -11.13 -5.35
N ARG A 207 -0.61 -11.36 -5.34
CA ARG A 207 -1.33 -12.24 -6.27
C ARG A 207 -2.43 -11.48 -6.98
N PRO A 208 -2.09 -10.55 -7.88
CA PRO A 208 -3.05 -9.67 -8.53
C PRO A 208 -4.11 -10.48 -9.27
N ARG A 209 -5.34 -10.39 -8.79
CA ARG A 209 -6.46 -11.17 -9.30
C ARG A 209 -7.80 -10.56 -8.87
N GLU A 210 -8.83 -10.90 -9.62
CA GLU A 210 -10.23 -10.71 -9.24
C GLU A 210 -10.80 -12.03 -8.73
N HIS A 211 -11.46 -11.97 -7.59
CA HIS A 211 -12.22 -13.08 -7.02
C HIS A 211 -13.67 -12.69 -6.95
N TRP A 212 -14.50 -13.46 -7.62
CA TRP A 212 -15.95 -13.33 -7.59
C TRP A 212 -16.54 -14.47 -6.79
N ASP A 213 -17.19 -14.15 -5.67
CA ASP A 213 -17.80 -15.14 -4.79
C ASP A 213 -19.12 -14.60 -4.24
N HIS A 214 -20.20 -15.35 -4.44
CA HIS A 214 -21.56 -15.01 -3.97
C HIS A 214 -22.00 -13.55 -4.28
N GLY A 215 -21.63 -13.03 -5.44
CA GLY A 215 -21.93 -11.64 -5.86
C GLY A 215 -21.10 -10.58 -5.13
N GLN A 216 -20.01 -10.97 -4.51
CA GLN A 216 -18.98 -10.09 -3.94
C GLN A 216 -17.73 -10.11 -4.81
N LEU A 217 -17.12 -8.94 -5.01
CA LEU A 217 -15.88 -8.76 -5.75
C LEU A 217 -14.74 -8.43 -4.79
N ARG A 218 -13.67 -9.22 -4.83
CA ARG A 218 -12.42 -8.93 -4.14
C ARG A 218 -11.31 -8.76 -5.18
N GLN A 219 -10.77 -7.56 -5.29
CA GLN A 219 -9.68 -7.23 -6.20
C GLN A 219 -8.38 -7.12 -5.41
N VAL A 220 -7.40 -7.94 -5.80
CA VAL A 220 -6.04 -7.92 -5.25
C VAL A 220 -5.17 -7.05 -6.15
N LEU A 221 -4.50 -6.06 -5.56
CA LEU A 221 -3.56 -5.19 -6.27
C LEU A 221 -2.27 -5.93 -6.59
N SER A 222 -1.56 -5.45 -7.59
CA SER A 222 -0.21 -5.93 -7.92
C SER A 222 0.80 -5.32 -6.97
N ASP A 223 1.79 -6.11 -6.58
CA ASP A 223 3.06 -5.60 -6.11
C ASP A 223 3.86 -4.98 -7.26
N TRP A 224 4.81 -4.11 -6.92
CA TRP A 224 5.74 -3.50 -7.87
C TRP A 224 7.15 -4.07 -7.67
N ASP A 225 7.71 -4.61 -8.74
CA ASP A 225 9.08 -5.15 -8.75
C ASP A 225 9.69 -4.97 -10.14
N LEU A 226 10.46 -3.90 -10.31
CA LEU A 226 11.24 -3.60 -11.51
C LEU A 226 12.74 -3.89 -11.31
N ASP A 227 13.12 -4.35 -10.12
CA ASP A 227 14.49 -4.73 -9.77
C ASP A 227 14.74 -6.24 -9.90
N ALA A 228 13.71 -7.02 -10.25
CA ALA A 228 13.82 -8.47 -10.45
C ALA A 228 14.90 -8.79 -11.50
N PRO A 229 15.76 -9.82 -11.25
CA PRO A 229 16.82 -10.20 -12.19
C PRO A 229 16.27 -10.56 -13.58
N ALA A 230 16.97 -10.17 -14.63
CA ALA A 230 16.64 -10.55 -16.00
C ALA A 230 16.60 -12.09 -16.13
N GLY A 231 15.44 -12.64 -16.54
CA GLY A 231 15.21 -14.09 -16.66
C GLY A 231 14.54 -14.76 -15.45
N GLY A 232 14.23 -13.98 -14.40
CA GLY A 232 13.39 -14.36 -13.27
C GLY A 232 11.91 -14.10 -13.51
N ALA A 233 11.16 -13.82 -12.43
CA ALA A 233 9.77 -13.36 -12.53
C ALA A 233 9.69 -12.09 -13.38
N SER A 234 8.65 -11.96 -14.21
CA SER A 234 8.43 -10.76 -15.04
C SER A 234 8.31 -9.52 -14.16
N HIS A 235 8.94 -8.43 -14.59
CA HIS A 235 8.75 -7.12 -13.95
C HIS A 235 7.26 -6.83 -13.80
N ARG A 236 6.86 -6.42 -12.58
CA ARG A 236 5.48 -6.08 -12.24
C ARG A 236 5.38 -4.63 -11.80
N ALA A 237 4.41 -3.92 -12.37
CA ALA A 237 4.03 -2.60 -11.95
C ALA A 237 2.65 -2.32 -12.54
N GLN A 238 1.60 -2.47 -11.75
CA GLN A 238 0.23 -2.22 -12.21
C GLN A 238 -0.51 -1.34 -11.21
N ALA A 239 -1.29 -0.41 -11.74
CA ALA A 239 -2.27 0.33 -10.97
C ALA A 239 -3.69 -0.13 -11.32
N LEU A 240 -4.57 -0.18 -10.34
CA LEU A 240 -6.00 -0.35 -10.54
C LEU A 240 -6.62 1.04 -10.66
N TRP A 241 -7.39 1.27 -11.70
CA TRP A 241 -8.12 2.50 -11.92
C TRP A 241 -9.61 2.28 -11.69
N LEU A 242 -10.25 3.19 -10.98
CA LEU A 242 -11.69 3.28 -10.91
C LEU A 242 -12.16 4.52 -11.65
N HIS A 243 -13.13 4.32 -12.55
CA HIS A 243 -13.75 5.37 -13.32
C HIS A 243 -15.23 5.48 -12.92
N ALA A 244 -15.60 6.56 -12.23
CA ALA A 244 -16.98 6.83 -11.88
C ALA A 244 -17.69 7.45 -13.09
N GLY A 245 -18.47 6.66 -13.81
CA GLY A 245 -19.43 7.13 -14.81
C GLY A 245 -20.69 7.70 -14.18
N SER A 246 -21.58 8.23 -14.99
CA SER A 246 -22.87 8.78 -14.50
C SER A 246 -23.81 7.73 -13.89
N MET A 247 -23.60 6.43 -14.16
CA MET A 247 -24.43 5.33 -13.68
C MET A 247 -23.67 4.03 -13.34
N GLU A 248 -22.40 3.90 -13.70
CA GLU A 248 -21.59 2.70 -13.46
C GLU A 248 -20.17 3.06 -13.04
N LEU A 249 -19.62 2.25 -12.14
CA LEU A 249 -18.23 2.29 -11.72
C LEU A 249 -17.47 1.19 -12.48
N ALA A 250 -16.54 1.58 -13.34
CA ALA A 250 -15.68 0.67 -14.07
C ALA A 250 -14.31 0.57 -13.43
N ALA A 251 -13.73 -0.62 -13.43
CA ALA A 251 -12.37 -0.87 -12.95
C ALA A 251 -11.48 -1.34 -14.10
N GLU A 252 -10.28 -0.79 -14.19
CA GLU A 252 -9.28 -1.15 -15.19
C GLU A 252 -7.91 -1.34 -14.55
N ARG A 253 -7.16 -2.36 -14.99
CA ARG A 253 -5.77 -2.58 -14.61
C ARG A 253 -4.87 -2.05 -15.70
N CYS A 254 -4.10 -1.03 -15.39
CA CYS A 254 -3.15 -0.44 -16.32
C CYS A 254 -1.72 -0.71 -15.85
N PRO A 255 -0.75 -0.83 -16.77
CA PRO A 255 0.66 -0.80 -16.41
C PRO A 255 0.97 0.49 -15.63
N GLY A 256 1.55 0.36 -14.45
CA GLY A 256 1.97 1.50 -13.62
C GLY A 256 3.30 2.10 -14.05
N ALA A 257 4.02 1.46 -14.97
CA ALA A 257 5.20 2.02 -15.62
C ALA A 257 5.29 1.46 -17.04
N CYS A 258 5.52 2.32 -18.02
CA CYS A 258 5.89 1.86 -19.37
C CYS A 258 7.25 1.15 -19.25
N ILE A 259 7.23 -0.17 -19.36
CA ILE A 259 8.43 -0.98 -19.53
C ILE A 259 8.86 -0.76 -20.98
N HIS A 260 9.54 0.35 -21.24
CA HIS A 260 10.23 0.50 -22.51
C HIS A 260 11.39 -0.50 -22.53
N ARG A 261 11.26 -1.50 -23.39
CA ARG A 261 12.37 -2.40 -23.77
C ARG A 261 13.43 -1.62 -24.52
#